data_aaa8ba1fbfbb42a1d2ff9334c58f8c71
#
_entry.id   aaa8ba1fbfbb42a1d2ff9334c58f8c71
#
_cell.length_a   1.000
_cell.length_b   1.000
_cell.length_c   1.000
_cell.angle_alpha   90.00
_cell.angle_beta   90.00
_cell.angle_gamma   90.00
#
_symmetry.space_group_name_H-M   'P 1'
#
loop_
_entity.id
_entity.type
_entity.pdbx_description
1 polymer ?
#
loop_
_entity_poly.entity_id
_entity_poly.type
_entity_poly.pdbx_seq_one_letter_code
_entity_poly.pdbx_strand_id
1 'polypeptide(L)'
;MRVLALCGSPRGEHSSTYHMLNPLLAGMEDAGAKTELMLLSKLKMNHCTGCYTCWTKTPGSCIHNDGVDEVLSKFVAVDLIIFGTPLYHFTMSGLLKDFIDRTLPLYEPWLVEDKNRPGLSGHPPRFSLPESAMLLCPCGFPEMGHFDPFVKWFEEYVRIFGWKYLGAILRPGAEILSKDNFQHYLKGYYDDLRQAGQEIVQLGGVTEELGKRLTADLFPGGAETFRKTANDYWARMRGK
;
A
#
# COMPACT_ATOMS: atom_id res chain seq x y z
N MET A 1 4.04 -12.31 14.36
CA MET A 1 4.19 -11.69 13.03
C MET A 1 4.66 -10.25 13.20
N ARG A 2 5.68 -9.83 12.44
CA ARG A 2 6.15 -8.45 12.37
C ARG A 2 5.66 -7.86 11.05
N VAL A 3 5.10 -6.67 11.09
CA VAL A 3 4.45 -6.03 9.93
C VAL A 3 4.99 -4.63 9.74
N LEU A 4 5.39 -4.30 8.52
CA LEU A 4 5.69 -2.94 8.12
C LEU A 4 4.62 -2.47 7.12
N ALA A 5 3.93 -1.39 7.46
CA ALA A 5 3.01 -0.72 6.54
C ALA A 5 3.66 0.55 5.98
N LEU A 6 3.72 0.66 4.67
CA LEU A 6 4.17 1.86 3.96
C LEU A 6 2.95 2.71 3.59
N CYS A 7 2.88 3.94 4.05
CA CYS A 7 1.89 4.89 3.57
C CYS A 7 2.50 5.76 2.47
N GLY A 8 2.20 5.42 1.22
CA GLY A 8 2.66 6.13 0.02
C GLY A 8 1.82 7.34 -0.37
N SER A 9 0.89 7.78 0.50
CA SER A 9 0.14 8.99 0.19
C SER A 9 0.96 10.26 0.47
N PRO A 10 1.05 11.20 -0.48
CA PRO A 10 1.72 12.49 -0.24
C PRO A 10 1.01 13.35 0.81
N ARG A 11 -0.27 13.08 1.12
CA ARG A 11 -1.03 13.79 2.16
C ARG A 11 -0.72 13.29 3.58
N GLY A 12 0.09 12.24 3.74
CA GLY A 12 0.49 11.67 5.03
C GLY A 12 -0.71 11.31 5.91
N GLU A 13 -0.73 11.79 7.13
CA GLU A 13 -1.78 11.51 8.13
C GLU A 13 -3.17 12.03 7.74
N HIS A 14 -3.27 13.00 6.83
CA HIS A 14 -4.55 13.54 6.34
C HIS A 14 -5.12 12.75 5.15
N SER A 15 -4.57 11.58 4.84
CA SER A 15 -4.97 10.81 3.68
C SER A 15 -5.95 9.70 4.03
N SER A 16 -6.83 9.37 3.08
CA SER A 16 -7.68 8.18 3.17
C SER A 16 -6.86 6.90 3.36
N THR A 17 -5.67 6.81 2.75
CA THR A 17 -4.74 5.68 2.94
C THR A 17 -4.35 5.50 4.41
N TYR A 18 -3.98 6.60 5.08
CA TYR A 18 -3.64 6.57 6.50
C TYR A 18 -4.84 6.19 7.38
N HIS A 19 -6.02 6.77 7.10
CA HIS A 19 -7.24 6.46 7.84
C HIS A 19 -7.70 5.01 7.68
N MET A 20 -7.29 4.32 6.61
CA MET A 20 -7.51 2.88 6.46
C MET A 20 -6.42 2.04 7.15
N LEU A 21 -5.15 2.45 7.06
CA LEU A 21 -4.04 1.71 7.66
C LEU A 21 -4.13 1.66 9.18
N ASN A 22 -4.50 2.75 9.85
CA ASN A 22 -4.54 2.83 11.31
C ASN A 22 -5.45 1.76 11.95
N PRO A 23 -6.75 1.65 11.62
CA PRO A 23 -7.60 0.63 12.22
C PRO A 23 -7.19 -0.78 11.80
N LEU A 24 -6.68 -0.98 10.58
CA LEU A 24 -6.16 -2.27 10.14
C LEU A 24 -4.99 -2.73 11.03
N LEU A 25 -4.00 -1.85 11.24
CA LEU A 25 -2.84 -2.15 12.07
C LEU A 25 -3.22 -2.37 13.54
N ALA A 26 -4.15 -1.56 14.08
CA ALA A 26 -4.68 -1.78 15.42
C ALA A 26 -5.32 -3.18 15.58
N GLY A 27 -6.05 -3.65 14.56
CA GLY A 27 -6.61 -5.00 14.55
C GLY A 27 -5.53 -6.09 14.48
N MET A 28 -4.44 -5.86 13.73
CA MET A 28 -3.30 -6.77 13.72
C MET A 28 -2.61 -6.84 15.08
N GLU A 29 -2.49 -5.71 15.79
CA GLU A 29 -1.93 -5.65 17.14
C GLU A 29 -2.82 -6.36 18.16
N ASP A 30 -4.14 -6.21 18.07
CA ASP A 30 -5.11 -6.96 18.89
C ASP A 30 -4.92 -8.47 18.75
N ALA A 31 -4.53 -8.94 17.55
CA ALA A 31 -4.25 -10.34 17.27
C ALA A 31 -2.78 -10.75 17.56
N GLY A 32 -2.00 -9.89 18.20
CA GLY A 32 -0.64 -10.18 18.68
C GLY A 32 0.48 -9.93 17.67
N ALA A 33 0.22 -9.25 16.54
CA ALA A 33 1.27 -8.79 15.65
C ALA A 33 2.02 -7.58 16.24
N LYS A 34 3.27 -7.37 15.77
CA LYS A 34 4.03 -6.13 16.01
C LYS A 34 4.01 -5.33 14.73
N THR A 35 3.43 -4.16 14.75
CA THR A 35 3.25 -3.33 13.57
C THR A 35 4.10 -2.07 13.61
N GLU A 36 4.52 -1.60 12.46
CA GLU A 36 5.12 -0.29 12.27
C GLU A 36 4.53 0.39 11.04
N LEU A 37 4.19 1.66 11.16
CA LEU A 37 3.66 2.48 10.06
C LEU A 37 4.70 3.53 9.65
N MET A 38 5.16 3.45 8.39
CA MET A 38 6.05 4.43 7.78
C MET A 38 5.30 5.36 6.84
N LEU A 39 5.31 6.65 7.16
CA LEU A 39 4.78 7.69 6.29
C LEU A 39 5.88 8.14 5.33
N LEU A 40 5.85 7.67 4.09
CA LEU A 40 6.85 8.02 3.08
C LEU A 40 6.89 9.53 2.79
N SER A 41 5.77 10.24 3.02
CA SER A 41 5.68 11.70 2.89
C SER A 41 6.54 12.48 3.91
N LYS A 42 6.99 11.85 4.98
CA LYS A 42 7.90 12.46 5.96
C LYS A 42 9.38 12.34 5.54
N LEU A 43 9.68 11.54 4.53
CA LEU A 43 11.02 11.41 3.96
C LEU A 43 11.24 12.46 2.87
N LYS A 44 12.41 13.06 2.85
CA LYS A 44 12.86 13.91 1.72
C LYS A 44 13.53 13.03 0.65
N MET A 45 12.80 12.01 0.23
CA MET A 45 13.30 10.95 -0.64
C MET A 45 13.62 11.47 -2.04
N ASN A 46 14.85 11.20 -2.50
CA ASN A 46 15.27 11.44 -3.87
C ASN A 46 14.85 10.29 -4.78
N HIS A 47 14.62 10.57 -6.06
CA HIS A 47 14.41 9.55 -7.08
C HIS A 47 15.65 8.67 -7.26
N CYS A 48 15.44 7.41 -7.63
CA CYS A 48 16.55 6.57 -8.07
C CYS A 48 17.10 7.09 -9.40
N THR A 49 18.41 7.35 -9.46
CA THR A 49 19.09 7.84 -10.67
C THR A 49 19.71 6.71 -11.52
N GLY A 50 19.56 5.46 -11.10
CA GLY A 50 20.18 4.32 -11.79
C GLY A 50 21.70 4.33 -11.78
N CYS A 51 22.34 4.97 -10.80
CA CYS A 51 23.80 5.10 -10.73
C CYS A 51 24.55 3.84 -10.34
N TYR A 52 23.85 2.80 -9.89
CA TYR A 52 24.39 1.50 -9.45
C TYR A 52 25.46 1.56 -8.35
N THR A 53 25.58 2.68 -7.63
CA THR A 53 26.51 2.81 -6.52
C THR A 53 26.21 1.80 -5.40
N CYS A 54 24.94 1.51 -5.16
CA CYS A 54 24.47 0.50 -4.20
C CYS A 54 24.81 -0.96 -4.59
N TRP A 55 25.32 -1.17 -5.77
CA TRP A 55 25.86 -2.47 -6.22
C TRP A 55 27.37 -2.50 -6.31
N THR A 56 28.02 -1.35 -6.46
CA THR A 56 29.45 -1.26 -6.77
C THR A 56 30.29 -0.69 -5.63
N LYS A 57 30.04 0.56 -5.20
CA LYS A 57 30.84 1.27 -4.22
C LYS A 57 30.33 1.11 -2.78
N THR A 58 29.02 1.04 -2.60
CA THR A 58 28.36 0.87 -1.30
C THR A 58 27.34 -0.29 -1.34
N PRO A 59 27.81 -1.54 -1.53
CA PRO A 59 26.89 -2.69 -1.67
C PRO A 59 25.89 -2.76 -0.52
N GLY A 60 24.57 -2.73 -0.86
CA GLY A 60 23.51 -2.80 0.12
C GLY A 60 23.03 -1.44 0.69
N SER A 61 23.68 -0.32 0.31
CA SER A 61 23.30 1.02 0.76
C SER A 61 23.23 2.02 -0.40
N CYS A 62 22.24 2.92 -0.39
CA CYS A 62 22.10 3.93 -1.42
C CYS A 62 23.08 5.10 -1.18
N ILE A 63 23.46 5.78 -2.27
CA ILE A 63 24.30 6.99 -2.19
C ILE A 63 23.56 8.18 -1.55
N HIS A 64 22.22 8.20 -1.61
CA HIS A 64 21.42 9.27 -1.03
C HIS A 64 21.21 9.04 0.47
N ASN A 65 21.60 10.02 1.28
CA ASN A 65 21.34 10.02 2.73
C ASN A 65 20.04 10.78 3.02
N ASP A 66 18.90 10.12 2.80
CA ASP A 66 17.57 10.72 2.85
C ASP A 66 16.54 9.88 3.64
N GLY A 67 17.02 8.97 4.50
CA GLY A 67 16.18 8.13 5.37
C GLY A 67 15.66 6.85 4.72
N VAL A 68 15.88 6.64 3.42
CA VAL A 68 15.40 5.41 2.74
C VAL A 68 16.11 4.17 3.28
N ASP A 69 17.41 4.21 3.57
CA ASP A 69 18.18 3.08 4.10
C ASP A 69 17.62 2.60 5.46
N GLU A 70 17.09 3.51 6.29
CA GLU A 70 16.40 3.15 7.54
C GLU A 70 15.12 2.33 7.24
N VAL A 71 14.32 2.79 6.26
CA VAL A 71 13.11 2.04 5.86
C VAL A 71 13.46 0.70 5.25
N LEU A 72 14.52 0.61 4.44
CA LEU A 72 15.00 -0.66 3.89
C LEU A 72 15.46 -1.64 4.98
N SER A 73 16.12 -1.14 6.04
CA SER A 73 16.50 -1.96 7.19
C SER A 73 15.29 -2.55 7.91
N LYS A 74 14.20 -1.77 8.05
CA LYS A 74 12.93 -2.24 8.61
C LYS A 74 12.23 -3.20 7.65
N PHE A 75 12.27 -2.91 6.35
CA PHE A 75 11.66 -3.74 5.30
C PHE A 75 12.19 -5.19 5.34
N VAL A 76 13.50 -5.39 5.48
CA VAL A 76 14.08 -6.74 5.53
C VAL A 76 13.90 -7.43 6.90
N ALA A 77 13.41 -6.71 7.91
CA ALA A 77 13.25 -7.23 9.26
C ALA A 77 11.83 -7.74 9.59
N VAL A 78 10.89 -7.67 8.62
CA VAL A 78 9.48 -8.01 8.84
C VAL A 78 9.05 -9.26 8.09
N ASP A 79 7.92 -9.83 8.51
CA ASP A 79 7.34 -11.03 7.91
C ASP A 79 6.31 -10.65 6.84
N LEU A 80 5.63 -9.49 7.01
CA LEU A 80 4.63 -8.94 6.08
C LEU A 80 4.91 -7.48 5.79
N ILE A 81 4.84 -7.14 4.48
CA ILE A 81 4.85 -5.76 4.01
C ILE A 81 3.46 -5.35 3.48
N ILE A 82 2.93 -4.22 3.94
CA ILE A 82 1.68 -3.62 3.44
C ILE A 82 2.02 -2.40 2.60
N PHE A 83 1.67 -2.46 1.32
CA PHE A 83 1.80 -1.33 0.40
C PHE A 83 0.51 -0.51 0.40
N GLY A 84 0.47 0.53 1.22
CA GLY A 84 -0.65 1.48 1.30
C GLY A 84 -0.43 2.66 0.35
N THR A 85 -1.31 2.86 -0.63
CA THR A 85 -1.17 3.93 -1.63
C THR A 85 -2.52 4.38 -2.18
N PRO A 86 -2.76 5.71 -2.39
CA PRO A 86 -3.91 6.12 -3.17
C PRO A 86 -3.77 5.64 -4.62
N LEU A 87 -4.91 5.37 -5.27
CA LEU A 87 -4.95 5.09 -6.70
C LEU A 87 -4.76 6.39 -7.49
N TYR A 88 -3.58 6.61 -8.04
CA TYR A 88 -3.25 7.75 -8.89
C TYR A 88 -2.98 7.28 -10.31
N HIS A 89 -3.68 7.86 -11.29
CA HIS A 89 -3.58 7.42 -12.69
C HIS A 89 -3.63 5.89 -12.87
N PHE A 90 -4.57 5.26 -12.13
CA PHE A 90 -4.84 3.81 -12.17
C PHE A 90 -3.67 2.93 -11.69
N THR A 91 -2.76 3.49 -10.90
CA THR A 91 -1.64 2.79 -10.28
C THR A 91 -1.27 3.41 -8.94
N MET A 92 -0.10 3.09 -8.38
CA MET A 92 0.39 3.69 -7.14
C MET A 92 0.74 5.18 -7.29
N SER A 93 0.86 5.86 -6.16
CA SER A 93 1.42 7.23 -6.13
C SER A 93 2.88 7.24 -6.58
N GLY A 94 3.35 8.37 -7.13
CA GLY A 94 4.77 8.58 -7.44
C GLY A 94 5.66 8.36 -6.22
N LEU A 95 5.21 8.80 -5.04
CA LEU A 95 5.95 8.65 -3.79
C LEU A 95 6.21 7.17 -3.42
N LEU A 96 5.23 6.28 -3.60
CA LEU A 96 5.45 4.85 -3.39
C LEU A 96 6.34 4.25 -4.48
N LYS A 97 6.20 4.71 -5.73
CA LYS A 97 7.04 4.25 -6.84
C LYS A 97 8.50 4.64 -6.62
N ASP A 98 8.76 5.88 -6.16
CA ASP A 98 10.11 6.32 -5.79
C ASP A 98 10.74 5.42 -4.73
N PHE A 99 9.98 5.02 -3.71
CA PHE A 99 10.46 4.07 -2.71
C PHE A 99 10.77 2.70 -3.33
N ILE A 100 9.88 2.16 -4.15
CA ILE A 100 10.09 0.87 -4.83
C ILE A 100 11.35 0.91 -5.69
N ASP A 101 11.59 1.97 -6.46
CA ASP A 101 12.80 2.11 -7.27
C ASP A 101 14.08 2.18 -6.42
N ARG A 102 13.94 2.65 -5.18
CA ARG A 102 15.03 2.74 -4.20
C ARG A 102 15.26 1.45 -3.41
N THR A 103 14.55 0.34 -3.72
CA THR A 103 14.80 -0.98 -3.13
C THR A 103 15.96 -1.74 -3.80
N LEU A 104 16.57 -1.19 -4.85
CA LEU A 104 17.69 -1.82 -5.58
C LEU A 104 18.86 -2.29 -4.67
N PRO A 105 19.21 -1.60 -3.55
CA PRO A 105 20.23 -2.08 -2.61
C PRO A 105 19.95 -3.45 -2.00
N LEU A 106 18.68 -3.88 -1.97
CA LEU A 106 18.28 -5.18 -1.41
C LEU A 106 18.67 -6.37 -2.29
N TYR A 107 19.18 -6.11 -3.49
CA TYR A 107 19.50 -7.13 -4.49
C TYR A 107 20.98 -7.07 -4.90
N GLU A 108 21.50 -8.22 -5.35
CA GLU A 108 22.84 -8.35 -5.92
C GLU A 108 22.83 -8.02 -7.42
N PRO A 109 23.95 -7.53 -8.00
CA PRO A 109 24.01 -7.17 -9.42
C PRO A 109 24.02 -8.38 -10.37
N TRP A 110 24.21 -9.58 -9.86
CA TRP A 110 24.34 -10.78 -10.66
C TRP A 110 23.05 -11.13 -11.37
N LEU A 111 23.13 -11.56 -12.61
CA LEU A 111 22.01 -12.13 -13.34
C LEU A 111 21.96 -13.64 -13.11
N VAL A 112 20.85 -14.12 -12.59
CA VAL A 112 20.56 -15.54 -12.40
C VAL A 112 19.22 -15.88 -13.05
N GLU A 113 18.97 -17.16 -13.30
CA GLU A 113 17.62 -17.58 -13.70
C GLU A 113 16.62 -17.27 -12.58
N ASP A 114 15.52 -16.63 -12.93
CA ASP A 114 14.47 -16.26 -11.98
C ASP A 114 13.64 -17.50 -11.61
N LYS A 115 13.76 -17.93 -10.36
CA LYS A 115 13.04 -19.12 -9.85
C LYS A 115 11.51 -19.01 -9.92
N ASN A 116 10.98 -17.79 -9.90
CA ASN A 116 9.55 -17.51 -9.96
C ASN A 116 9.04 -17.35 -11.39
N ARG A 117 9.95 -17.17 -12.36
CA ARG A 117 9.66 -16.95 -13.78
C ARG A 117 10.66 -17.71 -14.66
N PRO A 118 10.48 -19.03 -14.85
CA PRO A 118 11.39 -19.84 -15.65
C PRO A 118 11.64 -19.25 -17.04
N GLY A 119 12.90 -19.24 -17.47
CA GLY A 119 13.33 -18.65 -18.75
C GLY A 119 13.54 -17.13 -18.72
N LEU A 120 13.33 -16.46 -17.59
CA LEU A 120 13.67 -15.05 -17.39
C LEU A 120 14.86 -14.91 -16.42
N SER A 121 15.53 -13.76 -16.50
CA SER A 121 16.60 -13.41 -15.56
C SER A 121 16.07 -12.56 -14.42
N GLY A 122 16.69 -12.71 -13.25
CA GLY A 122 16.45 -11.89 -12.07
C GLY A 122 17.74 -11.58 -11.32
N HIS A 123 17.62 -10.73 -10.31
CA HIS A 123 18.69 -10.40 -9.39
C HIS A 123 18.45 -11.15 -8.06
N PRO A 124 19.43 -11.92 -7.55
CA PRO A 124 19.25 -12.60 -6.27
C PRO A 124 19.17 -11.58 -5.12
N PRO A 125 18.34 -11.83 -4.11
CA PRO A 125 18.27 -10.95 -2.94
C PRO A 125 19.57 -10.98 -2.15
N ARG A 126 20.00 -9.82 -1.66
CA ARG A 126 21.17 -9.65 -0.77
C ARG A 126 20.83 -9.99 0.67
N PHE A 127 19.57 -9.80 1.07
CA PHE A 127 19.05 -9.99 2.41
C PHE A 127 17.86 -10.95 2.39
N SER A 128 17.50 -11.48 3.55
CA SER A 128 16.18 -12.11 3.71
C SER A 128 15.10 -11.04 3.46
N LEU A 129 14.16 -11.33 2.60
CA LEU A 129 13.05 -10.42 2.28
C LEU A 129 11.78 -10.85 3.04
N PRO A 130 10.76 -9.98 3.18
CA PRO A 130 9.47 -10.37 3.71
C PRO A 130 8.90 -11.60 3.00
N GLU A 131 8.18 -12.45 3.75
CA GLU A 131 7.55 -13.66 3.18
C GLU A 131 6.24 -13.34 2.46
N SER A 132 5.59 -12.25 2.87
CA SER A 132 4.24 -11.90 2.42
C SER A 132 4.10 -10.43 2.08
N ALA A 133 3.19 -10.13 1.16
CA ALA A 133 2.82 -8.77 0.81
C ALA A 133 1.31 -8.62 0.61
N MET A 134 0.78 -7.44 0.90
CA MET A 134 -0.59 -7.07 0.57
C MET A 134 -0.70 -5.62 0.10
N LEU A 135 -1.77 -5.32 -0.63
CA LEU A 135 -2.10 -3.98 -1.12
C LEU A 135 -3.24 -3.38 -0.28
N LEU A 136 -3.12 -2.09 0.06
CA LEU A 136 -4.21 -1.28 0.57
C LEU A 136 -4.33 -0.03 -0.29
N CYS A 137 -5.49 0.14 -0.95
CA CYS A 137 -5.61 1.18 -1.96
C CYS A 137 -6.99 1.86 -1.93
N PRO A 138 -7.08 3.10 -1.42
CA PRO A 138 -8.25 3.97 -1.62
C PRO A 138 -8.26 4.63 -2.99
N CYS A 139 -9.46 4.90 -3.52
CA CYS A 139 -9.71 5.61 -4.77
C CYS A 139 -10.80 6.66 -4.60
N GLY A 140 -10.70 7.79 -5.31
CA GLY A 140 -11.74 8.82 -5.35
C GLY A 140 -12.95 8.44 -6.21
N PHE A 141 -12.81 7.52 -7.16
CA PHE A 141 -13.92 7.04 -7.98
C PHE A 141 -14.79 6.04 -7.21
N PRO A 142 -16.11 5.98 -7.46
CA PRO A 142 -17.00 5.07 -6.74
C PRO A 142 -17.02 3.63 -7.28
N GLU A 143 -16.41 3.36 -8.43
CA GLU A 143 -16.45 2.05 -9.06
C GLU A 143 -15.19 1.22 -8.77
N MET A 144 -15.37 -0.08 -8.49
CA MET A 144 -14.29 -1.03 -8.22
C MET A 144 -13.39 -1.30 -9.44
N GLY A 145 -13.94 -1.30 -10.67
CA GLY A 145 -13.18 -1.61 -11.89
C GLY A 145 -11.98 -0.70 -12.17
N HIS A 146 -11.90 0.45 -11.52
CA HIS A 146 -10.73 1.34 -11.63
C HIS A 146 -9.45 0.78 -11.01
N PHE A 147 -9.57 -0.20 -10.10
CA PHE A 147 -8.42 -0.84 -9.46
C PHE A 147 -7.81 -1.96 -10.31
N ASP A 148 -8.52 -2.54 -11.27
CA ASP A 148 -8.12 -3.74 -11.99
C ASP A 148 -6.71 -3.69 -12.60
N PRO A 149 -6.29 -2.59 -13.27
CA PRO A 149 -4.94 -2.50 -13.84
C PRO A 149 -3.85 -2.56 -12.76
N PHE A 150 -4.11 -1.90 -11.62
CA PHE A 150 -3.14 -1.85 -10.53
C PHE A 150 -3.08 -3.16 -9.74
N VAL A 151 -4.22 -3.78 -9.47
CA VAL A 151 -4.27 -5.10 -8.79
C VAL A 151 -3.51 -6.14 -9.62
N LYS A 152 -3.76 -6.20 -10.93
CA LYS A 152 -3.03 -7.09 -11.84
C LYS A 152 -1.52 -6.86 -11.81
N TRP A 153 -1.11 -5.59 -11.85
CA TRP A 153 0.30 -5.23 -11.76
C TRP A 153 0.88 -5.66 -10.40
N PHE A 154 0.15 -5.45 -9.31
CA PHE A 154 0.63 -5.77 -7.97
C PHE A 154 0.74 -7.29 -7.74
N GLU A 155 -0.22 -8.07 -8.23
CA GLU A 155 -0.17 -9.54 -8.22
C GLU A 155 1.09 -10.05 -8.94
N GLU A 156 1.37 -9.49 -10.12
CA GLU A 156 2.58 -9.84 -10.87
C GLU A 156 3.84 -9.40 -10.12
N TYR A 157 3.85 -8.21 -9.54
CA TYR A 157 4.94 -7.71 -8.72
C TYR A 157 5.26 -8.65 -7.55
N VAL A 158 4.24 -9.06 -6.79
CA VAL A 158 4.37 -10.01 -5.67
C VAL A 158 4.92 -11.35 -6.17
N ARG A 159 4.44 -11.85 -7.32
CA ARG A 159 4.91 -13.09 -7.94
C ARG A 159 6.37 -13.01 -8.36
N ILE A 160 6.82 -11.87 -8.91
CA ILE A 160 8.22 -11.65 -9.31
C ILE A 160 9.16 -11.83 -8.11
N PHE A 161 8.78 -11.32 -6.95
CA PHE A 161 9.59 -11.40 -5.74
C PHE A 161 9.39 -12.70 -4.92
N GLY A 162 8.48 -13.57 -5.37
CA GLY A 162 8.19 -14.84 -4.70
C GLY A 162 7.50 -14.67 -3.34
N TRP A 163 6.85 -13.55 -3.11
CA TRP A 163 6.09 -13.30 -1.89
C TRP A 163 4.73 -13.98 -1.93
N LYS A 164 4.23 -14.38 -0.76
CA LYS A 164 2.83 -14.79 -0.61
C LYS A 164 1.93 -13.56 -0.69
N TYR A 165 1.01 -13.54 -1.67
CA TYR A 165 0.01 -12.49 -1.78
C TYR A 165 -1.12 -12.72 -0.77
N LEU A 166 -1.32 -11.78 0.16
CA LEU A 166 -2.40 -11.84 1.17
C LEU A 166 -3.66 -11.09 0.74
N GLY A 167 -3.74 -10.68 -0.54
CA GLY A 167 -4.88 -9.96 -1.08
C GLY A 167 -4.74 -8.45 -1.09
N ALA A 168 -5.83 -7.77 -1.46
CA ALA A 168 -5.93 -6.33 -1.50
C ALA A 168 -7.15 -5.83 -0.73
N ILE A 169 -6.98 -4.79 0.08
CA ILE A 169 -8.07 -4.00 0.65
C ILE A 169 -8.24 -2.75 -0.21
N LEU A 170 -9.33 -2.73 -0.98
CA LEU A 170 -9.63 -1.68 -1.95
C LEU A 170 -10.82 -0.86 -1.47
N ARG A 171 -10.74 0.47 -1.54
CA ARG A 171 -11.84 1.33 -1.12
C ARG A 171 -12.19 2.35 -2.21
N PRO A 172 -13.27 2.14 -3.00
CA PRO A 172 -13.81 3.15 -3.89
C PRO A 172 -14.52 4.24 -3.10
N GLY A 173 -14.64 5.44 -3.67
CA GLY A 173 -15.31 6.57 -3.04
C GLY A 173 -14.65 7.04 -1.72
N ALA A 174 -13.35 6.88 -1.58
CA ALA A 174 -12.62 7.01 -0.32
C ALA A 174 -12.40 8.46 0.16
N GLU A 175 -12.82 9.48 -0.59
CA GLU A 175 -12.57 10.89 -0.22
C GLU A 175 -13.19 11.28 1.13
N ILE A 176 -14.27 10.62 1.54
CA ILE A 176 -14.94 10.90 2.82
C ILE A 176 -14.13 10.45 4.03
N LEU A 177 -13.23 9.46 3.86
CA LEU A 177 -12.44 8.91 4.97
C LEU A 177 -11.53 9.96 5.63
N SER A 178 -11.17 11.01 4.87
CA SER A 178 -10.34 12.12 5.34
C SER A 178 -11.14 13.37 5.72
N LYS A 179 -12.47 13.26 5.93
CA LYS A 179 -13.35 14.39 6.26
C LYS A 179 -13.90 14.24 7.67
N ASP A 180 -13.63 15.21 8.54
CA ASP A 180 -14.01 15.15 9.97
C ASP A 180 -15.52 15.03 10.19
N ASN A 181 -16.31 15.70 9.36
CA ASN A 181 -17.77 15.71 9.47
C ASN A 181 -18.45 14.36 9.14
N PHE A 182 -17.72 13.40 8.58
CA PHE A 182 -18.24 12.06 8.25
C PHE A 182 -17.77 10.96 9.20
N GLN A 183 -16.87 11.24 10.14
CA GLN A 183 -16.26 10.22 11.00
C GLN A 183 -17.27 9.35 11.77
N HIS A 184 -18.39 9.94 12.21
CA HIS A 184 -19.45 9.21 12.92
C HIS A 184 -20.17 8.17 12.05
N TYR A 185 -20.26 8.38 10.72
CA TYR A 185 -20.82 7.40 9.78
C TYR A 185 -19.84 6.28 9.45
N LEU A 186 -18.55 6.53 9.65
CA LEU A 186 -17.48 5.62 9.23
C LEU A 186 -17.08 4.60 10.31
N LYS A 187 -17.70 4.69 11.51
CA LYS A 187 -17.33 3.80 12.62
C LYS A 187 -17.42 2.32 12.23
N GLY A 188 -18.53 1.88 11.62
CA GLY A 188 -18.69 0.49 11.18
C GLY A 188 -17.62 0.04 10.18
N TYR A 189 -17.25 0.92 9.26
CA TYR A 189 -16.18 0.65 8.29
C TYR A 189 -14.80 0.51 8.97
N TYR A 190 -14.51 1.35 9.97
CA TYR A 190 -13.26 1.23 10.73
C TYR A 190 -13.24 0.00 11.64
N ASP A 191 -14.38 -0.40 12.19
CA ASP A 191 -14.53 -1.66 12.90
C ASP A 191 -14.27 -2.87 11.98
N ASP A 192 -14.78 -2.84 10.74
CA ASP A 192 -14.49 -3.85 9.70
C ASP A 192 -13.00 -3.90 9.31
N LEU A 193 -12.34 -2.74 9.18
CA LEU A 193 -10.89 -2.70 8.94
C LEU A 193 -10.10 -3.30 10.11
N ARG A 194 -10.51 -3.03 11.34
CA ARG A 194 -9.90 -3.62 12.54
C ARG A 194 -10.09 -5.14 12.56
N GLN A 195 -11.29 -5.63 12.24
CA GLN A 195 -11.55 -7.06 12.07
C GLN A 195 -10.66 -7.66 10.97
N ALA A 196 -10.50 -6.97 9.83
CA ALA A 196 -9.62 -7.44 8.75
C ALA A 196 -8.16 -7.60 9.23
N GLY A 197 -7.67 -6.68 10.05
CA GLY A 197 -6.36 -6.81 10.68
C GLY A 197 -6.23 -8.08 11.52
N GLN A 198 -7.24 -8.39 12.32
CA GLN A 198 -7.29 -9.62 13.12
C GLN A 198 -7.30 -10.89 12.24
N GLU A 199 -8.16 -10.91 11.20
CA GLU A 199 -8.25 -12.06 10.29
C GLU A 199 -6.94 -12.31 9.52
N ILE A 200 -6.25 -11.25 9.07
CA ILE A 200 -4.96 -11.39 8.38
C ILE A 200 -3.93 -12.09 9.28
N VAL A 201 -3.88 -11.74 10.57
CA VAL A 201 -2.94 -12.36 11.51
C VAL A 201 -3.33 -13.81 11.83
N GLN A 202 -4.62 -14.08 12.02
CA GLN A 202 -5.13 -15.37 12.48
C GLN A 202 -5.33 -16.38 11.35
N LEU A 203 -5.80 -15.90 10.18
CA LEU A 203 -6.22 -16.73 9.03
C LEU A 203 -5.27 -16.63 7.84
N GLY A 204 -4.40 -15.61 7.81
CA GLY A 204 -3.53 -15.33 6.66
C GLY A 204 -4.23 -14.64 5.49
N GLY A 205 -5.35 -13.97 5.72
CA GLY A 205 -6.12 -13.23 4.72
C GLY A 205 -7.44 -12.73 5.28
N VAL A 206 -8.22 -12.00 4.49
CA VAL A 206 -9.54 -11.49 4.83
C VAL A 206 -10.61 -12.43 4.29
N THR A 207 -11.62 -12.76 5.09
CA THR A 207 -12.74 -13.60 4.65
C THR A 207 -13.56 -12.91 3.55
N GLU A 208 -14.22 -13.71 2.70
CA GLU A 208 -15.06 -13.18 1.62
C GLU A 208 -16.20 -12.29 2.13
N GLU A 209 -16.81 -12.68 3.25
CA GLU A 209 -17.88 -11.90 3.88
C GLU A 209 -17.39 -10.53 4.33
N LEU A 210 -16.26 -10.45 5.02
CA LEU A 210 -15.68 -9.19 5.46
C LEU A 210 -15.21 -8.37 4.26
N GLY A 211 -14.64 -8.99 3.22
CA GLY A 211 -14.26 -8.34 1.97
C GLY A 211 -15.45 -7.64 1.28
N LYS A 212 -16.63 -8.27 1.27
CA LYS A 212 -17.87 -7.65 0.77
C LYS A 212 -18.28 -6.42 1.60
N ARG A 213 -18.17 -6.47 2.93
CA ARG A 213 -18.47 -5.31 3.78
C ARG A 213 -17.47 -4.16 3.55
N LEU A 214 -16.19 -4.48 3.43
CA LEU A 214 -15.13 -3.48 3.18
C LEU A 214 -15.30 -2.75 1.83
N THR A 215 -15.95 -3.36 0.85
CA THR A 215 -16.20 -2.78 -0.47
C THR A 215 -17.61 -2.23 -0.66
N ALA A 216 -18.51 -2.43 0.31
CA ALA A 216 -19.88 -1.93 0.25
C ALA A 216 -19.93 -0.40 0.19
N ASP A 217 -20.97 0.14 -0.45
CA ASP A 217 -21.16 1.59 -0.56
C ASP A 217 -21.23 2.24 0.81
N LEU A 218 -20.40 3.25 1.03
CA LEU A 218 -20.45 4.10 2.23
C LEU A 218 -21.52 5.19 2.12
N PHE A 219 -22.04 5.43 0.91
CA PHE A 219 -23.09 6.40 0.64
C PHE A 219 -24.37 5.73 0.15
N PRO A 220 -25.53 6.11 0.70
CA PRO A 220 -26.79 5.67 0.10
C PRO A 220 -26.95 6.27 -1.31
N GLY A 221 -27.42 5.45 -2.24
CA GLY A 221 -27.72 5.88 -3.63
C GLY A 221 -26.65 5.55 -4.67
N GLY A 222 -25.61 4.81 -4.31
CA GLY A 222 -24.63 4.25 -5.23
C GLY A 222 -23.81 5.25 -6.03
N ALA A 223 -23.17 4.78 -7.10
CA ALA A 223 -22.21 5.56 -7.89
C ALA A 223 -22.82 6.81 -8.58
N GLU A 224 -24.08 6.78 -8.96
CA GLU A 224 -24.74 7.93 -9.59
C GLU A 224 -24.89 9.09 -8.61
N THR A 225 -25.41 8.83 -7.41
CA THR A 225 -25.54 9.83 -6.35
C THR A 225 -24.17 10.36 -5.93
N PHE A 226 -23.16 9.49 -5.85
CA PHE A 226 -21.78 9.89 -5.57
C PHE A 226 -21.27 10.87 -6.63
N ARG A 227 -21.39 10.53 -7.93
CA ARG A 227 -20.95 11.42 -9.03
C ARG A 227 -21.64 12.78 -9.00
N LYS A 228 -22.96 12.80 -8.77
CA LYS A 228 -23.71 14.06 -8.66
C LYS A 228 -23.18 14.92 -7.52
N THR A 229 -23.05 14.35 -6.33
CA THR A 229 -22.55 15.05 -5.12
C THR A 229 -21.13 15.59 -5.33
N ALA A 230 -20.25 14.80 -5.95
CA ALA A 230 -18.89 15.20 -6.26
C ALA A 230 -18.87 16.35 -7.28
N ASN A 231 -19.69 16.29 -8.33
CA ASN A 231 -19.80 17.35 -9.34
C ASN A 231 -20.35 18.66 -8.75
N ASP A 232 -21.36 18.57 -7.89
CA ASP A 232 -21.93 19.74 -7.18
C ASP A 232 -20.87 20.38 -6.24
N TYR A 233 -20.04 19.58 -5.58
CA TYR A 233 -18.92 20.08 -4.78
C TYR A 233 -17.92 20.85 -5.67
N TRP A 234 -17.48 20.26 -6.78
CA TRP A 234 -16.51 20.90 -7.67
C TRP A 234 -17.06 22.14 -8.37
N ALA A 235 -18.35 22.15 -8.73
CA ALA A 235 -19.00 23.35 -9.28
C ALA A 235 -18.94 24.52 -8.28
N ARG A 236 -19.27 24.26 -7.01
CA ARG A 236 -19.17 25.29 -5.94
C ARG A 236 -17.73 25.76 -5.73
N MET A 237 -16.76 24.85 -5.73
CA MET A 237 -15.33 25.21 -5.56
C MET A 237 -14.78 26.04 -6.73
N ARG A 238 -15.38 25.91 -7.93
CA ARG A 238 -15.01 26.70 -9.11
C ARG A 238 -15.81 28.02 -9.24
N GLY A 239 -16.69 28.34 -8.29
CA GLY A 239 -17.53 29.53 -8.34
C GLY A 239 -18.60 29.48 -9.42
N LYS A 240 -19.08 28.30 -9.76
CA LYS A 240 -20.14 28.07 -10.75
C LYS A 240 -21.44 27.67 -10.07
#